data_eaa68f77734b206cbddf6ff200ba74e1
#
_entry.id   eaa68f77734b206cbddf6ff200ba74e1
#
_cell.length_a   1.000
_cell.length_b   1.000
_cell.length_c   1.000
_cell.angle_alpha   90.00
_cell.angle_beta   90.00
_cell.angle_gamma   90.00
#
_symmetry.space_group_name_H-M   'P 1'
#
loop_
_entity.id
_entity.type
_entity.pdbx_description
1 polymer ?
#
loop_
_entity_poly.entity_id
_entity_poly.type
_entity_poly.pdbx_seq_one_letter_code
_entity_poly.pdbx_strand_id
1 'polypeptide(L)'
;MGRRLIKTETIINAPAERVWAEMTDFASFPEWNPFVRQAEGRLEPGEQLKIRLRLDRGLKMTFKPRVTVVEPNRELRWLATLGRPGVFDVDRAFLIEPYGEGVRFVMSEECTGWLTPVMFAVNLEAQLYRGYDAFNHALRKRVETAGVRA
;
A
#
# COMPACT_ATOMS: atom_id res chain seq x y z
N MET A 1 1.13 18.50 17.18
CA MET A 1 0.91 17.20 16.56
C MET A 1 1.29 17.24 15.09
N GLY A 2 1.97 16.22 14.63
CA GLY A 2 2.36 16.16 13.23
C GLY A 2 1.32 15.45 12.38
N ARG A 3 1.23 15.89 11.14
CA ARG A 3 0.44 15.21 10.11
C ARG A 3 1.24 15.24 8.81
N ARG A 4 1.41 14.07 8.21
CA ARG A 4 2.10 13.96 6.92
C ARG A 4 1.27 13.12 5.97
N LEU A 5 1.23 13.55 4.72
CA LEU A 5 0.55 12.81 3.67
C LEU A 5 1.57 12.42 2.61
N ILE A 6 1.64 11.12 2.32
CA ILE A 6 2.46 10.59 1.24
C ILE A 6 1.49 10.06 0.19
N LYS A 7 1.64 10.51 -1.04
CA LYS A 7 0.74 10.11 -2.12
C LYS A 7 1.55 9.79 -3.37
N THR A 8 1.26 8.64 -3.97
CA THR A 8 1.84 8.24 -5.25
C THR A 8 0.70 7.79 -6.17
N GLU A 9 0.92 7.91 -7.47
CA GLU A 9 -0.07 7.42 -8.42
C GLU A 9 0.61 6.91 -9.69
N THR A 10 -0.07 6.00 -10.37
CA THR A 10 0.39 5.49 -11.65
C THR A 10 -0.82 5.14 -12.50
N ILE A 11 -0.66 5.26 -13.81
CA ILE A 11 -1.70 4.89 -14.77
C ILE A 11 -1.43 3.46 -15.19
N ILE A 12 -2.46 2.60 -15.09
CA ILE A 12 -2.34 1.19 -15.46
C ILE A 12 -3.33 0.92 -16.58
N ASN A 13 -2.82 0.38 -17.68
CA ASN A 13 -3.63 0.08 -18.85
C ASN A 13 -4.24 -1.33 -18.70
N ALA A 14 -5.21 -1.45 -17.82
CA ALA A 14 -5.91 -2.69 -17.54
C ALA A 14 -7.22 -2.37 -16.83
N PRO A 15 -8.20 -3.31 -16.83
CA PRO A 15 -9.44 -3.08 -16.10
C PRO A 15 -9.25 -3.14 -14.60
N ALA A 16 -10.13 -2.45 -13.88
CA ALA A 16 -10.05 -2.35 -12.41
C ALA A 16 -10.06 -3.73 -11.73
N GLU A 17 -10.81 -4.67 -12.26
CA GLU A 17 -10.91 -6.02 -11.69
C GLU A 17 -9.57 -6.74 -11.68
N ARG A 18 -8.76 -6.53 -12.73
CA ARG A 18 -7.44 -7.17 -12.81
C ARG A 18 -6.46 -6.51 -11.86
N VAL A 19 -6.52 -5.19 -11.75
CA VAL A 19 -5.67 -4.45 -10.80
C VAL A 19 -5.98 -4.89 -9.38
N TRP A 20 -7.27 -4.96 -9.05
CA TRP A 20 -7.71 -5.41 -7.73
C TRP A 20 -7.25 -6.83 -7.43
N ALA A 21 -7.41 -7.74 -8.40
CA ALA A 21 -7.05 -9.14 -8.21
C ALA A 21 -5.56 -9.31 -7.88
N GLU A 22 -4.69 -8.61 -8.61
CA GLU A 22 -3.25 -8.70 -8.35
C GLU A 22 -2.85 -7.98 -7.06
N MET A 23 -3.45 -6.83 -6.80
CA MET A 23 -3.15 -6.04 -5.61
C MET A 23 -3.55 -6.77 -4.32
N THR A 24 -4.57 -7.60 -4.38
CA THR A 24 -5.07 -8.32 -3.20
C THR A 24 -4.63 -9.78 -3.14
N ASP A 25 -3.89 -10.25 -4.13
CA ASP A 25 -3.35 -11.60 -4.13
C ASP A 25 -2.07 -11.65 -3.30
N PHE A 26 -2.22 -11.64 -2.00
CA PHE A 26 -1.10 -11.58 -1.06
C PHE A 26 -0.13 -12.75 -1.22
N ALA A 27 -0.62 -13.92 -1.59
CA ALA A 27 0.23 -15.11 -1.75
C ALA A 27 1.26 -14.92 -2.87
N SER A 28 0.97 -14.08 -3.86
CA SER A 28 1.87 -13.83 -4.99
C SER A 28 2.92 -12.74 -4.70
N PHE A 29 2.76 -11.97 -3.62
CA PHE A 29 3.63 -10.82 -3.36
C PHE A 29 5.13 -11.15 -3.34
N PRO A 30 5.59 -12.27 -2.76
CA PRO A 30 7.02 -12.57 -2.82
C PRO A 30 7.57 -12.71 -4.24
N GLU A 31 6.72 -12.99 -5.22
CA GLU A 31 7.15 -13.17 -6.61
C GLU A 31 7.43 -11.86 -7.33
N TRP A 32 6.73 -10.77 -6.97
CA TRP A 32 6.81 -9.56 -7.77
C TRP A 32 6.88 -8.26 -6.99
N ASN A 33 6.45 -8.24 -5.73
CA ASN A 33 6.34 -7.00 -4.96
C ASN A 33 7.65 -6.68 -4.24
N PRO A 34 8.35 -5.61 -4.62
CA PRO A 34 9.65 -5.31 -4.02
C PRO A 34 9.56 -4.62 -2.67
N PHE A 35 8.40 -4.07 -2.32
CA PHE A 35 8.21 -3.29 -1.12
C PHE A 35 7.45 -4.08 -0.05
N VAL A 36 6.26 -4.57 -0.36
CA VAL A 36 5.49 -5.43 0.55
C VAL A 36 5.88 -6.87 0.24
N ARG A 37 6.88 -7.36 0.98
CA ARG A 37 7.43 -8.69 0.67
C ARG A 37 6.53 -9.81 1.12
N GLN A 38 5.68 -9.56 2.11
CA GLN A 38 4.76 -10.57 2.62
C GLN A 38 3.54 -9.89 3.22
N ALA A 39 2.37 -10.43 2.94
CA ALA A 39 1.12 -9.96 3.52
C ALA A 39 0.25 -11.17 3.84
N GLU A 40 -0.35 -11.17 5.02
CA GLU A 40 -1.19 -12.26 5.50
C GLU A 40 -2.44 -11.69 6.16
N GLY A 41 -3.55 -12.40 6.03
CA GLY A 41 -4.79 -12.05 6.69
C GLY A 41 -5.95 -11.96 5.71
N ARG A 42 -7.14 -11.75 6.25
CA ARG A 42 -8.37 -11.68 5.46
C ARG A 42 -8.73 -10.24 5.18
N LEU A 43 -9.09 -9.95 3.94
CA LEU A 43 -9.49 -8.61 3.55
C LEU A 43 -10.97 -8.39 3.84
N GLU A 44 -11.27 -8.25 5.13
CA GLU A 44 -12.60 -7.94 5.62
C GLU A 44 -12.47 -6.81 6.66
N PRO A 45 -13.40 -5.84 6.67
CA PRO A 45 -13.35 -4.77 7.67
C PRO A 45 -13.30 -5.33 9.10
N GLY A 46 -12.40 -4.79 9.90
CA GLY A 46 -12.19 -5.25 11.28
C GLY A 46 -11.11 -6.30 11.43
N GLU A 47 -10.71 -6.98 10.37
CA GLU A 47 -9.68 -8.01 10.43
C GLU A 47 -8.29 -7.37 10.50
N GLN A 48 -7.39 -8.03 11.22
CA GLN A 48 -6.01 -7.58 11.35
C GLN A 48 -5.12 -8.33 10.37
N LEU A 49 -4.29 -7.58 9.63
CA LEU A 49 -3.33 -8.14 8.70
C LEU A 49 -1.96 -8.18 9.34
N LYS A 50 -1.05 -8.94 8.74
CA LYS A 50 0.37 -8.91 9.07
C LYS A 50 1.13 -8.58 7.81
N ILE A 51 1.82 -7.44 7.81
CA ILE A 51 2.49 -6.91 6.63
C ILE A 51 3.98 -6.78 6.92
N ARG A 52 4.81 -7.29 6.00
CA ARG A 52 6.26 -7.14 6.06
C ARG A 52 6.74 -6.27 4.92
N LEU A 53 7.37 -5.15 5.26
CA LEU A 53 7.95 -4.23 4.30
C LEU A 53 9.46 -4.43 4.24
N ARG A 54 10.01 -4.13 3.06
CA ARG A 54 11.45 -4.05 2.87
C ARG A 54 11.80 -2.61 2.54
N LEU A 55 12.55 -1.98 3.43
CA LEU A 55 13.04 -0.63 3.27
C LEU A 55 14.45 -0.63 2.68
N ASP A 56 15.06 0.54 2.58
CA ASP A 56 16.41 0.68 2.04
C ASP A 56 17.42 -0.16 2.81
N ARG A 57 18.45 -0.63 2.10
CA ARG A 57 19.53 -1.45 2.66
C ARG A 57 19.05 -2.76 3.26
N GLY A 58 17.90 -3.25 2.80
CA GLY A 58 17.35 -4.52 3.24
C GLY A 58 16.73 -4.48 4.62
N LEU A 59 16.56 -3.30 5.22
CA LEU A 59 15.90 -3.18 6.50
C LEU A 59 14.45 -3.65 6.40
N LYS A 60 14.03 -4.51 7.32
CA LYS A 60 12.68 -5.08 7.33
C LYS A 60 11.86 -4.45 8.43
N MET A 61 10.58 -4.21 8.13
CA MET A 61 9.63 -3.70 9.10
C MET A 61 8.37 -4.55 9.04
N THR A 62 7.85 -4.94 10.20
CA THR A 62 6.60 -5.69 10.29
C THR A 62 5.59 -4.87 11.06
N PHE A 63 4.35 -4.79 10.55
CA PHE A 63 3.27 -4.14 11.27
C PHE A 63 1.98 -4.90 11.04
N LYS A 64 0.98 -4.62 11.88
CA LYS A 64 -0.28 -5.36 11.88
C LYS A 64 -1.45 -4.39 11.78
N PRO A 65 -1.74 -3.88 10.59
CA PRO A 65 -2.84 -2.95 10.39
C PRO A 65 -4.19 -3.64 10.49
N ARG A 66 -5.20 -2.85 10.82
CA ARG A 66 -6.59 -3.31 10.81
C ARG A 66 -7.27 -2.79 9.56
N VAL A 67 -7.94 -3.68 8.85
CA VAL A 67 -8.68 -3.32 7.64
C VAL A 67 -9.90 -2.49 8.01
N THR A 68 -10.09 -1.37 7.32
CA THR A 68 -11.21 -0.47 7.59
C THR A 68 -12.20 -0.39 6.43
N VAL A 69 -11.73 -0.44 5.17
CA VAL A 69 -12.60 -0.37 3.99
C VAL A 69 -12.18 -1.43 2.99
N VAL A 70 -13.15 -2.19 2.49
CA VAL A 70 -12.93 -3.10 1.37
C VAL A 70 -14.08 -2.91 0.38
N GLU A 71 -13.80 -2.20 -0.70
CA GLU A 71 -14.74 -2.02 -1.81
C GLU A 71 -14.07 -2.60 -3.06
N PRO A 72 -14.43 -3.83 -3.44
CA PRO A 72 -13.76 -4.50 -4.57
C PRO A 72 -13.71 -3.64 -5.82
N ASN A 73 -12.54 -3.63 -6.46
CA ASN A 73 -12.25 -2.89 -7.68
C ASN A 73 -12.20 -1.36 -7.51
N ARG A 74 -12.28 -0.85 -6.28
CA ARG A 74 -12.30 0.59 -6.02
C ARG A 74 -11.40 1.05 -4.89
N GLU A 75 -11.52 0.45 -3.71
CA GLU A 75 -10.82 0.97 -2.54
C GLU A 75 -10.52 -0.09 -1.51
N LEU A 76 -9.26 -0.10 -1.05
CA LEU A 76 -8.82 -0.87 0.09
C LEU A 76 -8.14 0.10 1.05
N ARG A 77 -8.51 0.05 2.34
CA ARG A 77 -7.95 0.95 3.34
C ARG A 77 -7.68 0.21 4.62
N TRP A 78 -6.56 0.54 5.26
CA TRP A 78 -6.25 -0.01 6.57
C TRP A 78 -5.55 1.01 7.45
N LEU A 79 -5.64 0.79 8.77
CA LEU A 79 -5.07 1.66 9.79
C LEU A 79 -4.10 0.87 10.66
N ALA A 80 -2.87 1.34 10.75
CA ALA A 80 -1.87 0.79 11.65
C ALA A 80 -1.58 1.79 12.76
N THR A 81 -1.38 1.29 13.98
CA THR A 81 -1.01 2.14 15.11
C THR A 81 0.25 1.60 15.77
N LEU A 82 1.14 2.51 16.17
CA LEU A 82 2.34 2.14 16.91
C LEU A 82 2.03 2.29 18.39
N GLY A 83 1.97 1.15 19.09
CA GLY A 83 1.62 1.14 20.49
C GLY A 83 0.13 1.34 20.70
N ARG A 84 -0.32 2.59 20.78
CA ARG A 84 -1.73 2.92 20.95
C ARG A 84 -2.12 4.14 20.11
N PRO A 85 -3.43 4.35 19.90
CA PRO A 85 -3.89 5.48 19.09
C PRO A 85 -3.36 6.82 19.60
N GLY A 86 -2.99 7.69 18.66
CA GLY A 86 -2.49 9.03 18.97
C GLY A 86 -0.98 9.14 19.04
N VAL A 87 -0.24 8.02 19.14
CA VAL A 87 1.23 8.03 19.15
C VAL A 87 1.75 8.19 17.73
N PHE A 88 1.47 7.21 16.88
CA PHE A 88 1.81 7.26 15.47
C PHE A 88 0.84 6.37 14.74
N ASP A 89 -0.08 6.98 14.02
CA ASP A 89 -1.13 6.27 13.30
C ASP A 89 -0.90 6.44 11.81
N VAL A 90 -1.05 5.35 11.06
CA VAL A 90 -0.82 5.33 9.61
C VAL A 90 -2.09 4.81 8.94
N ASP A 91 -2.78 5.69 8.23
CA ASP A 91 -3.98 5.36 7.48
C ASP A 91 -3.60 5.25 6.01
N ARG A 92 -3.59 4.03 5.49
CA ARG A 92 -3.23 3.76 4.11
C ARG A 92 -4.45 3.46 3.27
N ALA A 93 -4.50 4.07 2.09
CA ALA A 93 -5.55 3.84 1.12
C ALA A 93 -4.95 3.43 -0.22
N PHE A 94 -5.58 2.44 -0.84
CA PHE A 94 -5.32 2.04 -2.23
C PHE A 94 -6.59 2.35 -3.00
N LEU A 95 -6.51 3.24 -3.98
CA LEU A 95 -7.67 3.66 -4.76
C LEU A 95 -7.49 3.28 -6.22
N ILE A 96 -8.55 2.76 -6.82
CA ILE A 96 -8.59 2.45 -8.23
C ILE A 96 -9.67 3.32 -8.85
N GLU A 97 -9.25 4.27 -9.71
CA GLU A 97 -10.15 5.22 -10.32
C GLU A 97 -10.17 5.02 -11.83
N PRO A 98 -11.33 5.13 -12.49
CA PRO A 98 -11.38 5.06 -13.95
C PRO A 98 -10.52 6.15 -14.58
N TYR A 99 -9.77 5.80 -15.62
CA TYR A 99 -8.94 6.75 -16.35
C TYR A 99 -8.79 6.27 -17.79
N GLY A 100 -9.48 6.94 -18.72
CA GLY A 100 -9.49 6.48 -20.11
C GLY A 100 -10.00 5.06 -20.22
N GLU A 101 -9.24 4.19 -20.87
CA GLU A 101 -9.59 2.77 -21.01
C GLU A 101 -9.00 1.92 -19.88
N GLY A 102 -8.20 2.52 -19.03
CA GLY A 102 -7.59 1.84 -17.90
C GLY A 102 -7.99 2.46 -16.59
N VAL A 103 -7.03 2.51 -15.65
CA VAL A 103 -7.27 3.05 -14.31
C VAL A 103 -6.12 3.93 -13.87
N ARG A 104 -6.42 4.84 -12.95
CA ARG A 104 -5.43 5.53 -12.15
C ARG A 104 -5.37 4.82 -10.81
N PHE A 105 -4.21 4.26 -10.49
CA PHE A 105 -3.99 3.63 -9.20
C PHE A 105 -3.33 4.63 -8.27
N VAL A 106 -4.00 4.94 -7.17
CA VAL A 106 -3.53 5.94 -6.21
C VAL A 106 -3.25 5.22 -4.88
N MET A 107 -2.05 5.42 -4.36
CA MET A 107 -1.67 4.91 -3.06
C MET A 107 -1.38 6.10 -2.17
N SER A 108 -2.11 6.24 -1.08
CA SER A 108 -1.91 7.34 -0.14
C SER A 108 -1.71 6.82 1.26
N GLU A 109 -0.99 7.59 2.06
CA GLU A 109 -0.73 7.25 3.45
C GLU A 109 -0.73 8.53 4.26
N GLU A 110 -1.63 8.60 5.23
CA GLU A 110 -1.69 9.71 6.15
C GLU A 110 -1.13 9.27 7.49
N CYS A 111 -0.04 9.92 7.90
CA CYS A 111 0.62 9.65 9.17
C CYS A 111 0.26 10.75 10.15
N THR A 112 -0.26 10.38 11.32
CA THR A 112 -0.66 11.32 12.35
C THR A 112 -0.15 10.87 13.72
N GLY A 113 -0.25 11.74 14.71
CA GLY A 113 0.17 11.45 16.07
C GLY A 113 1.36 12.27 16.48
N TRP A 114 1.61 12.35 17.80
CA TRP A 114 2.65 13.23 18.33
C TRP A 114 4.07 12.77 17.98
N LEU A 115 4.27 11.49 17.60
CA LEU A 115 5.58 10.98 17.21
C LEU A 115 5.90 11.21 15.74
N THR A 116 4.94 11.68 14.94
CA THR A 116 5.13 11.86 13.50
C THR A 116 6.34 12.71 13.14
N PRO A 117 6.58 13.89 13.77
CA PRO A 117 7.76 14.68 13.41
C PRO A 117 9.07 13.93 13.63
N VAL A 118 9.15 13.12 14.68
CA VAL A 118 10.36 12.34 14.98
C VAL A 118 10.57 11.26 13.91
N MET A 119 9.50 10.55 13.55
CA MET A 119 9.59 9.49 12.55
C MET A 119 10.04 10.04 11.19
N PHE A 120 9.56 11.20 10.81
CA PHE A 120 9.92 11.80 9.52
C PHE A 120 11.29 12.49 9.55
N ALA A 121 11.80 12.83 10.73
CA ALA A 121 13.12 13.40 10.86
C ALA A 121 14.23 12.40 10.51
N VAL A 122 13.97 11.11 10.55
CA VAL A 122 14.94 10.05 10.21
C VAL A 122 14.79 9.55 8.77
N ASN A 123 14.32 10.41 7.89
CA ASN A 123 14.21 10.12 6.45
C ASN A 123 13.20 9.02 6.09
N LEU A 124 12.22 8.79 6.97
CA LEU A 124 11.21 7.76 6.73
C LEU A 124 10.35 8.09 5.51
N GLU A 125 10.00 9.35 5.32
CA GLU A 125 9.17 9.79 4.20
C GLU A 125 9.76 9.39 2.85
N ALA A 126 11.06 9.67 2.66
CA ALA A 126 11.73 9.36 1.39
C ALA A 126 11.79 7.85 1.16
N GLN A 127 12.03 7.07 2.21
CA GLN A 127 12.07 5.62 2.10
C GLN A 127 10.69 5.05 1.76
N LEU A 128 9.65 5.54 2.40
CA LEU A 128 8.29 5.11 2.11
C LEU A 128 7.87 5.49 0.70
N TYR A 129 8.18 6.71 0.28
CA TYR A 129 7.87 7.17 -1.08
C TYR A 129 8.52 6.26 -2.13
N ARG A 130 9.81 5.94 -1.95
CA ARG A 130 10.50 5.05 -2.88
C ARG A 130 9.88 3.65 -2.88
N GLY A 131 9.47 3.16 -1.71
CA GLY A 131 8.82 1.86 -1.61
C GLY A 131 7.49 1.82 -2.33
N TYR A 132 6.67 2.84 -2.15
CA TYR A 132 5.37 2.92 -2.81
C TYR A 132 5.52 3.07 -4.32
N ASP A 133 6.48 3.87 -4.75
CA ASP A 133 6.76 4.04 -6.18
C ASP A 133 7.18 2.72 -6.81
N ALA A 134 8.06 1.97 -6.14
CA ALA A 134 8.48 0.65 -6.59
C ALA A 134 7.31 -0.34 -6.62
N PHE A 135 6.45 -0.29 -5.62
CA PHE A 135 5.22 -1.10 -5.58
C PHE A 135 4.34 -0.79 -6.80
N ASN A 136 4.11 0.49 -7.07
CA ASN A 136 3.26 0.92 -8.17
C ASN A 136 3.81 0.45 -9.52
N HIS A 137 5.10 0.58 -9.74
CA HIS A 137 5.74 0.11 -10.97
C HIS A 137 5.63 -1.40 -11.12
N ALA A 138 5.87 -2.13 -10.05
CA ALA A 138 5.80 -3.59 -10.07
C ALA A 138 4.38 -4.07 -10.30
N LEU A 139 3.39 -3.43 -9.68
CA LEU A 139 1.98 -3.76 -9.89
C LEU A 139 1.58 -3.51 -11.34
N ARG A 140 1.95 -2.35 -11.87
CA ARG A 140 1.65 -2.01 -13.26
C ARG A 140 2.23 -3.05 -14.21
N LYS A 141 3.50 -3.39 -14.03
CA LYS A 141 4.17 -4.39 -14.86
C LYS A 141 3.49 -5.75 -14.75
N ARG A 142 3.16 -6.17 -13.54
CA ARG A 142 2.51 -7.46 -13.30
C ARG A 142 1.16 -7.53 -14.01
N VAL A 143 0.33 -6.50 -13.84
CA VAL A 143 -1.02 -6.46 -14.39
C VAL A 143 -1.00 -6.37 -15.91
N GLU A 144 -0.19 -5.48 -16.48
CA GLU A 144 -0.14 -5.29 -17.93
C GLU A 144 0.46 -6.49 -18.65
N THR A 145 1.45 -7.14 -18.04
CA THR A 145 2.05 -8.35 -18.60
C THR A 145 1.07 -9.52 -18.58
N ALA A 146 0.34 -9.71 -17.46
CA ALA A 146 -0.65 -10.75 -17.35
C ALA A 146 -1.76 -10.57 -18.41
N GLY A 147 -2.14 -9.31 -18.69
CA GLY A 147 -3.12 -8.99 -19.71
C GLY A 147 -2.69 -9.42 -21.12
N VAL A 148 -1.41 -9.30 -21.40
CA VAL A 148 -0.86 -9.68 -22.72
C VAL A 148 -0.85 -11.19 -22.89
N ARG A 149 -0.72 -11.94 -21.82
CA ARG A 149 -0.66 -13.40 -21.86
C ARG A 149 -2.03 -14.08 -21.93
N ALA A 150 -3.08 -13.33 -21.71
CA ALA A 150 -4.44 -13.88 -21.66
C ALA A 150 -4.93 -14.39 -23.02
#